data_0caeccfc31a19e415856527cb4a6c8b2
#
_entry.id   0caeccfc31a19e415856527cb4a6c8b2
#
_cell.length_a   1.000
_cell.length_b   1.000
_cell.length_c   1.000
_cell.angle_alpha   90.00
_cell.angle_beta   90.00
_cell.angle_gamma   90.00
#
_symmetry.space_group_name_H-M   'P 1'
#
loop_
_entity.id
_entity.type
_entity.pdbx_description
1 polymer ?
#
loop_
_entity_poly.entity_id
_entity_poly.type
_entity_poly.pdbx_seq_one_letter_code
_entity_poly.pdbx_strand_id
1 'polypeptide(L)'
;STFLCTAGTVLFAFDFMHYVQTRIATIDTYAVFFIILMYDAMLVFIQHDLKTDSFKKLLPPLLFSGIFMGLGIASKWTVAYGAVGLAVLFFGKLIVSYREEKGHAAVQKALLNKSIKLCLWCCLLFIVLPFGIYFTAFLPLTTLPHNRYDVFGRFIAYQTHMYNYHSTLQATHPFESPWYQWPFDIRNVWYYGNYSADSEGHIRTISVLGNPLFFWACVPATVYAFVRAVKRHSRTALVCVIGFLSAYLPWVLVPRCTFIYHYFTAVPFILIAFLIAYQRLEETASLRRVVFTKGAVTLTVGRILLLACVLVHILMF
;
A
#
# COMPACT_ATOMS: atom_id res chain seq x y z
N SER A 1 -17.63 7.16 5.22
CA SER A 1 -18.94 6.52 5.43
C SER A 1 -18.84 5.02 5.11
N THR A 2 -19.66 4.20 5.77
CA THR A 2 -19.72 2.74 5.52
C THR A 2 -19.94 2.44 4.04
N PHE A 3 -20.79 3.20 3.36
CA PHE A 3 -21.05 3.06 1.92
C PHE A 3 -19.75 3.17 1.09
N LEU A 4 -18.92 4.17 1.33
CA LEU A 4 -17.64 4.34 0.62
C LEU A 4 -16.65 3.21 0.95
N CYS A 5 -16.59 2.79 2.21
CA CYS A 5 -15.74 1.67 2.61
C CYS A 5 -16.15 0.39 1.88
N THR A 6 -17.46 0.08 1.86
CA THR A 6 -17.98 -1.09 1.15
C THR A 6 -17.70 -1.01 -0.36
N ALA A 7 -17.98 0.13 -1.01
CA ALA A 7 -17.69 0.32 -2.42
C ALA A 7 -16.20 0.14 -2.73
N GLY A 8 -15.31 0.73 -1.91
CA GLY A 8 -13.87 0.58 -2.05
C GLY A 8 -13.40 -0.87 -1.87
N THR A 9 -13.95 -1.59 -0.88
CA THR A 9 -13.63 -3.00 -0.67
C THR A 9 -14.03 -3.86 -1.87
N VAL A 10 -15.22 -3.60 -2.44
CA VAL A 10 -15.69 -4.32 -3.64
C VAL A 10 -14.81 -3.98 -4.86
N LEU A 11 -14.48 -2.72 -5.08
CA LEU A 11 -13.56 -2.32 -6.16
C LEU A 11 -12.20 -3.00 -6.03
N PHE A 12 -11.65 -3.12 -4.82
CA PHE A 12 -10.40 -3.83 -4.58
C PHE A 12 -10.53 -5.35 -4.78
N ALA A 13 -11.61 -5.94 -4.27
CA ALA A 13 -11.84 -7.38 -4.37
C ALA A 13 -11.97 -7.87 -5.81
N PHE A 14 -12.58 -7.07 -6.68
CA PHE A 14 -12.77 -7.35 -8.11
C PHE A 14 -11.73 -6.66 -9.00
N ASP A 15 -10.65 -6.10 -8.45
CA ASP A 15 -9.54 -5.65 -9.28
C ASP A 15 -8.80 -6.83 -9.89
N PHE A 16 -8.54 -6.77 -11.20
CA PHE A 16 -7.97 -7.90 -11.94
C PHE A 16 -6.57 -8.26 -11.44
N MET A 17 -5.76 -7.26 -11.11
CA MET A 17 -4.41 -7.48 -10.59
C MET A 17 -4.47 -8.16 -9.22
N HIS A 18 -5.31 -7.66 -8.31
CA HIS A 18 -5.52 -8.27 -7.00
C HIS A 18 -5.98 -9.73 -7.14
N TYR A 19 -6.98 -9.98 -7.99
CA TYR A 19 -7.52 -11.33 -8.19
C TYR A 19 -6.46 -12.29 -8.75
N VAL A 20 -5.78 -11.91 -9.84
CA VAL A 20 -4.79 -12.80 -10.47
C VAL A 20 -3.63 -13.08 -9.51
N GLN A 21 -3.08 -12.06 -8.85
CA GLN A 21 -1.97 -12.21 -7.92
C GLN A 21 -2.32 -13.10 -6.72
N THR A 22 -3.54 -12.99 -6.20
CA THR A 22 -4.01 -13.88 -5.12
C THR A 22 -4.30 -15.28 -5.62
N ARG A 23 -4.87 -15.42 -6.82
CA ARG A 23 -5.27 -16.70 -7.38
C ARG A 23 -4.09 -17.62 -7.70
N ILE A 24 -3.01 -17.05 -8.23
CA ILE A 24 -1.78 -17.81 -8.52
C ILE A 24 -0.81 -17.85 -7.31
N ALA A 25 -1.25 -17.38 -6.14
CA ALA A 25 -0.53 -17.42 -4.87
C ALA A 25 0.87 -16.76 -4.93
N THR A 26 0.98 -15.58 -5.57
CA THR A 26 2.25 -14.83 -5.53
C THR A 26 2.51 -14.22 -4.16
N ILE A 27 3.79 -14.04 -3.84
CA ILE A 27 4.22 -13.39 -2.60
C ILE A 27 3.80 -11.90 -2.54
N ASP A 28 3.45 -11.29 -3.67
CA ASP A 28 2.96 -9.90 -3.76
C ASP A 28 1.69 -9.69 -2.96
N THR A 29 0.82 -10.68 -2.91
CA THR A 29 -0.42 -10.64 -2.12
C THR A 29 -0.15 -10.42 -0.63
N TYR A 30 0.81 -11.15 -0.07
CA TYR A 30 1.21 -10.98 1.33
C TYR A 30 1.87 -9.61 1.56
N ALA A 31 2.70 -9.16 0.62
CA ALA A 31 3.33 -7.85 0.68
C ALA A 31 2.28 -6.73 0.73
N VAL A 32 1.28 -6.75 -0.15
CA VAL A 32 0.18 -5.77 -0.19
C VAL A 32 -0.66 -5.84 1.08
N PHE A 33 -1.00 -7.04 1.56
CA PHE A 33 -1.74 -7.23 2.80
C PHE A 33 -1.03 -6.57 3.99
N PHE A 34 0.26 -6.82 4.17
CA PHE A 34 1.02 -6.22 5.26
C PHE A 34 1.26 -4.72 5.09
N ILE A 35 1.36 -4.22 3.84
CA ILE A 35 1.39 -2.77 3.58
C ILE A 35 0.10 -2.11 4.07
N ILE A 36 -1.06 -2.68 3.78
CA ILE A 36 -2.34 -2.16 4.25
C ILE A 36 -2.35 -2.12 5.78
N LEU A 37 -2.00 -3.21 6.45
CA LEU A 37 -2.03 -3.31 7.91
C LEU A 37 -1.04 -2.37 8.60
N MET A 38 0.19 -2.24 8.09
CA MET A 38 1.17 -1.35 8.70
C MET A 38 0.80 0.13 8.57
N TYR A 39 0.14 0.51 7.46
CA TYR A 39 -0.36 1.86 7.26
C TYR A 39 -1.63 2.14 8.07
N ASP A 40 -2.53 1.16 8.22
CA ASP A 40 -3.71 1.27 9.08
C ASP A 40 -3.29 1.49 10.54
N ALA A 41 -2.37 0.70 11.05
CA ALA A 41 -1.82 0.88 12.39
C ALA A 41 -1.14 2.26 12.56
N MET A 42 -0.38 2.73 11.56
CA MET A 42 0.22 4.07 11.58
C MET A 42 -0.86 5.16 11.56
N LEU A 43 -1.95 4.98 10.82
CA LEU A 43 -3.10 5.91 10.82
C LEU A 43 -3.71 6.03 12.22
N VAL A 44 -3.87 4.93 12.95
CA VAL A 44 -4.33 4.96 14.34
C VAL A 44 -3.38 5.80 15.20
N PHE A 45 -2.06 5.62 15.07
CA PHE A 45 -1.07 6.44 15.78
C PHE A 45 -1.21 7.94 15.47
N ILE A 46 -1.37 8.30 14.19
CA ILE A 46 -1.48 9.71 13.76
C ILE A 46 -2.72 10.40 14.33
N GLN A 47 -3.79 9.64 14.61
CA GLN A 47 -5.04 10.17 15.19
C GLN A 47 -4.88 10.54 16.67
N HIS A 48 -3.92 9.96 17.38
CA HIS A 48 -3.66 10.28 18.78
C HIS A 48 -3.10 11.70 18.97
N ASP A 49 -3.43 12.30 20.12
CA ASP A 49 -2.86 13.56 20.56
C ASP A 49 -1.59 13.32 21.37
N LEU A 50 -0.44 13.77 20.86
CA LEU A 50 0.84 13.60 21.53
C LEU A 50 0.96 14.39 22.84
N LYS A 51 0.12 15.40 23.09
CA LYS A 51 0.12 16.17 24.34
C LYS A 51 -0.53 15.38 25.47
N THR A 52 -1.73 14.88 25.21
CA THR A 52 -2.61 14.30 26.24
C THR A 52 -2.51 12.80 26.36
N ASP A 53 -2.28 12.08 25.25
CA ASP A 53 -2.27 10.63 25.25
C ASP A 53 -0.99 10.04 25.90
N SER A 54 -1.17 9.03 26.74
CA SER A 54 -0.06 8.32 27.39
C SER A 54 0.64 7.34 26.42
N PHE A 55 1.85 6.89 26.79
CA PHE A 55 2.56 5.85 26.04
C PHE A 55 1.77 4.56 25.90
N LYS A 56 0.90 4.21 26.86
CA LYS A 56 0.02 3.04 26.80
C LYS A 56 -0.93 3.09 25.60
N LYS A 57 -1.30 4.29 25.12
CA LYS A 57 -2.13 4.49 23.93
C LYS A 57 -1.30 4.64 22.65
N LEU A 58 -0.12 5.26 22.72
CA LEU A 58 0.71 5.58 21.57
C LEU A 58 1.54 4.37 21.06
N LEU A 59 2.01 3.51 21.97
CA LEU A 59 2.90 2.40 21.60
C LEU A 59 2.20 1.23 20.90
N PRO A 60 0.97 0.80 21.26
CA PRO A 60 0.34 -0.33 20.58
C PRO A 60 0.21 -0.16 19.06
N PRO A 61 -0.29 0.96 18.51
CA PRO A 61 -0.36 1.12 17.07
C PRO A 61 1.03 1.14 16.41
N LEU A 62 2.05 1.71 17.04
CA LEU A 62 3.43 1.64 16.54
C LEU A 62 3.98 0.21 16.57
N LEU A 63 3.70 -0.55 17.63
CA LEU A 63 4.07 -1.95 17.73
C LEU A 63 3.45 -2.79 16.62
N PHE A 64 2.15 -2.67 16.38
CA PHE A 64 1.48 -3.39 15.30
C PHE A 64 2.01 -2.98 13.93
N SER A 65 2.24 -1.68 13.71
CA SER A 65 2.86 -1.21 12.45
C SER A 65 4.24 -1.84 12.23
N GLY A 66 5.07 -1.92 13.28
CA GLY A 66 6.40 -2.56 13.21
C GLY A 66 6.32 -4.08 12.99
N ILE A 67 5.39 -4.79 13.63
CA ILE A 67 5.15 -6.23 13.41
C ILE A 67 4.76 -6.47 11.95
N PHE A 68 3.78 -5.73 11.43
CA PHE A 68 3.31 -5.90 10.05
C PHE A 68 4.39 -5.52 9.03
N MET A 69 5.19 -4.50 9.32
CA MET A 69 6.36 -4.19 8.51
C MET A 69 7.36 -5.36 8.48
N GLY A 70 7.67 -5.97 9.61
CA GLY A 70 8.57 -7.12 9.70
C GLY A 70 8.06 -8.33 8.94
N LEU A 71 6.79 -8.69 9.10
CA LEU A 71 6.13 -9.78 8.37
C LEU A 71 6.09 -9.50 6.86
N GLY A 72 5.82 -8.26 6.49
CA GLY A 72 5.81 -7.84 5.10
C GLY A 72 7.20 -7.94 4.45
N ILE A 73 8.25 -7.44 5.11
CA ILE A 73 9.63 -7.54 4.60
C ILE A 73 10.07 -9.01 4.52
N ALA A 74 9.65 -9.85 5.47
CA ALA A 74 9.90 -11.29 5.43
C ALA A 74 9.20 -11.97 4.25
N SER A 75 8.07 -11.43 3.78
CA SER A 75 7.39 -11.90 2.58
C SER A 75 8.04 -11.38 1.30
N LYS A 76 8.32 -10.06 1.23
CA LYS A 76 8.93 -9.43 0.05
C LYS A 76 9.65 -8.12 0.43
N TRP A 77 10.88 -7.94 -0.02
CA TRP A 77 11.69 -6.75 0.28
C TRP A 77 11.05 -5.43 -0.17
N THR A 78 10.17 -5.44 -1.16
CA THR A 78 9.49 -4.23 -1.64
C THR A 78 8.63 -3.55 -0.55
N VAL A 79 8.25 -4.26 0.50
CA VAL A 79 7.55 -3.67 1.66
C VAL A 79 8.43 -2.65 2.39
N ALA A 80 9.75 -2.79 2.34
CA ALA A 80 10.69 -1.81 2.90
C ALA A 80 10.54 -0.43 2.26
N TYR A 81 10.09 -0.34 1.01
CA TYR A 81 9.78 0.94 0.37
C TYR A 81 8.62 1.65 1.11
N GLY A 82 7.58 0.90 1.49
CA GLY A 82 6.47 1.41 2.29
C GLY A 82 6.91 1.90 3.67
N ALA A 83 7.95 1.31 4.27
CA ALA A 83 8.50 1.75 5.56
C ALA A 83 9.06 3.18 5.52
N VAL A 84 9.58 3.63 4.37
CA VAL A 84 10.00 5.03 4.19
C VAL A 84 8.81 5.96 4.38
N GLY A 85 7.66 5.62 3.83
CA GLY A 85 6.42 6.38 4.02
C GLY A 85 5.96 6.41 5.48
N LEU A 86 6.09 5.30 6.22
CA LEU A 86 5.79 5.27 7.66
C LEU A 86 6.71 6.23 8.43
N ALA A 87 8.01 6.28 8.11
CA ALA A 87 8.95 7.22 8.74
C ALA A 87 8.55 8.66 8.45
N VAL A 88 8.19 9.00 7.21
CA VAL A 88 7.73 10.36 6.84
C VAL A 88 6.46 10.73 7.62
N LEU A 89 5.51 9.81 7.78
CA LEU A 89 4.29 10.05 8.54
C LEU A 89 4.58 10.21 10.04
N PHE A 90 5.43 9.37 10.61
CA PHE A 90 5.81 9.44 12.02
C PHE A 90 6.51 10.75 12.35
N PHE A 91 7.59 11.09 11.66
CA PHE A 91 8.33 12.33 11.90
C PHE A 91 7.49 13.56 11.56
N GLY A 92 6.67 13.49 10.51
CA GLY A 92 5.71 14.55 10.18
C GLY A 92 4.75 14.83 11.34
N LYS A 93 4.20 13.79 11.97
CA LYS A 93 3.34 13.92 13.17
C LYS A 93 4.08 14.60 14.33
N LEU A 94 5.33 14.20 14.61
CA LEU A 94 6.12 14.81 15.69
C LEU A 94 6.38 16.30 15.42
N ILE A 95 6.79 16.62 14.19
CA ILE A 95 7.12 18.00 13.77
C ILE A 95 5.86 18.90 13.82
N VAL A 96 4.74 18.43 13.28
CA VAL A 96 3.48 19.19 13.27
C VAL A 96 3.02 19.44 14.70
N SER A 97 2.97 18.41 15.55
CA SER A 97 2.55 18.57 16.94
C SER A 97 3.45 19.53 17.74
N TYR A 98 4.77 19.54 17.45
CA TYR A 98 5.69 20.50 18.06
C TYR A 98 5.46 21.94 17.56
N ARG A 99 5.21 22.11 16.26
CA ARG A 99 5.01 23.44 15.65
C ARG A 99 3.68 24.07 16.03
N GLU A 100 2.63 23.28 16.24
CA GLU A 100 1.31 23.76 16.69
C GLU A 100 1.38 24.45 18.05
N GLU A 101 2.37 24.12 18.88
CA GLU A 101 2.59 24.73 20.22
C GLU A 101 3.61 25.86 20.22
N LYS A 102 3.86 26.49 19.08
CA LYS A 102 4.77 27.63 18.97
C LYS A 102 4.31 28.76 19.90
N GLY A 103 5.23 29.22 20.78
CA GLY A 103 4.93 30.22 21.83
C GLY A 103 4.68 29.64 23.21
N HIS A 104 4.48 28.32 23.36
CA HIS A 104 4.29 27.64 24.64
C HIS A 104 5.52 26.81 25.02
N ALA A 105 6.61 27.44 25.43
CA ALA A 105 7.92 26.82 25.64
C ALA A 105 7.89 25.58 26.55
N ALA A 106 7.10 25.59 27.63
CA ALA A 106 6.97 24.43 28.53
C ALA A 106 6.34 23.22 27.83
N VAL A 107 5.29 23.43 27.01
CA VAL A 107 4.62 22.38 26.27
C VAL A 107 5.53 21.84 25.16
N GLN A 108 6.23 22.71 24.44
CA GLN A 108 7.20 22.30 23.41
C GLN A 108 8.32 21.45 24.01
N LYS A 109 8.85 21.81 25.19
CA LYS A 109 9.88 21.01 25.90
C LYS A 109 9.34 19.64 26.30
N ALA A 110 8.11 19.57 26.81
CA ALA A 110 7.47 18.29 27.15
C ALA A 110 7.25 17.41 25.91
N LEU A 111 6.77 17.99 24.79
CA LEU A 111 6.60 17.31 23.51
C LEU A 111 7.93 16.81 22.94
N LEU A 112 8.99 17.61 23.01
CA LEU A 112 10.32 17.21 22.55
C LEU A 112 10.83 16.01 23.35
N ASN A 113 10.74 16.04 24.69
CA ASN A 113 11.13 14.92 25.55
C ASN A 113 10.31 13.65 25.24
N LYS A 114 9.00 13.80 24.99
CA LYS A 114 8.14 12.69 24.60
C LYS A 114 8.51 12.15 23.22
N SER A 115 8.80 13.02 22.27
CA SER A 115 9.23 12.65 20.92
C SER A 115 10.54 11.88 20.92
N ILE A 116 11.53 12.31 21.71
CA ILE A 116 12.80 11.58 21.90
C ILE A 116 12.53 10.16 22.43
N LYS A 117 11.69 10.02 23.46
CA LYS A 117 11.32 8.69 24.00
C LYS A 117 10.58 7.84 22.94
N LEU A 118 9.69 8.42 22.15
CA LEU A 118 9.03 7.72 21.03
C LEU A 118 10.04 7.28 19.97
N CYS A 119 11.02 8.12 19.61
CA CYS A 119 12.08 7.73 18.67
C CYS A 119 12.91 6.55 19.21
N LEU A 120 13.25 6.54 20.49
CA LEU A 120 13.95 5.40 21.11
C LEU A 120 13.10 4.11 21.04
N TRP A 121 11.80 4.19 21.34
CA TRP A 121 10.90 3.06 21.14
C TRP A 121 10.81 2.64 19.67
N CYS A 122 10.81 3.60 18.73
CA CYS A 122 10.77 3.30 17.30
C CYS A 122 12.03 2.59 16.83
N CYS A 123 13.21 2.83 17.41
CA CYS A 123 14.40 2.01 17.11
C CYS A 123 14.15 0.53 17.44
N LEU A 124 13.51 0.24 18.58
CA LEU A 124 13.13 -1.14 18.91
C LEU A 124 12.04 -1.68 17.97
N LEU A 125 10.96 -0.89 17.74
CA LEU A 125 9.76 -1.36 17.06
C LEU A 125 9.90 -1.41 15.54
N PHE A 126 10.75 -0.57 14.93
CA PHE A 126 10.90 -0.48 13.47
C PHE A 126 12.29 -0.91 12.95
N ILE A 127 13.23 -1.25 13.83
CA ILE A 127 14.53 -1.79 13.44
C ILE A 127 14.71 -3.19 14.04
N VAL A 128 14.77 -3.29 15.39
CA VAL A 128 15.10 -4.55 16.05
C VAL A 128 14.01 -5.59 15.85
N LEU A 129 12.75 -5.24 16.09
CA LEU A 129 11.63 -6.16 15.97
C LEU A 129 11.43 -6.67 14.53
N PRO A 130 11.35 -5.80 13.48
CA PRO A 130 11.24 -6.28 12.09
C PRO A 130 12.45 -7.12 11.66
N PHE A 131 13.65 -6.75 12.07
CA PHE A 131 14.83 -7.57 11.80
C PHE A 131 14.74 -8.95 12.46
N GLY A 132 14.29 -9.02 13.71
CA GLY A 132 14.06 -10.28 14.41
C GLY A 132 13.04 -11.17 13.68
N ILE A 133 11.90 -10.60 13.27
CA ILE A 133 10.87 -11.30 12.51
C ILE A 133 11.45 -11.80 11.17
N TYR A 134 12.15 -10.93 10.44
CA TYR A 134 12.78 -11.27 9.17
C TYR A 134 13.82 -12.38 9.34
N PHE A 135 14.70 -12.28 10.35
CA PHE A 135 15.71 -13.29 10.64
C PHE A 135 15.09 -14.66 10.95
N THR A 136 14.03 -14.68 11.76
CA THR A 136 13.35 -15.94 12.14
C THR A 136 12.71 -16.65 10.93
N ALA A 137 12.35 -15.93 9.86
CA ALA A 137 11.84 -16.54 8.64
C ALA A 137 12.86 -17.44 7.94
N PHE A 138 14.14 -17.28 8.22
CA PHE A 138 15.22 -18.14 7.69
C PHE A 138 15.53 -19.36 8.56
N LEU A 139 15.01 -19.45 9.79
CA LEU A 139 15.28 -20.60 10.68
C LEU A 139 14.87 -21.95 10.07
N PRO A 140 13.74 -22.11 9.36
CA PRO A 140 13.38 -23.38 8.74
C PRO A 140 14.41 -23.88 7.73
N LEU A 141 15.17 -22.99 7.10
CA LEU A 141 16.20 -23.35 6.14
C LEU A 141 17.40 -24.08 6.79
N THR A 142 17.54 -23.98 8.11
CA THR A 142 18.62 -24.67 8.85
C THR A 142 18.41 -26.17 8.93
N THR A 143 17.17 -26.65 8.73
CA THR A 143 16.81 -28.07 8.74
C THR A 143 17.08 -28.77 7.40
N LEU A 144 17.42 -28.03 6.36
CA LEU A 144 17.70 -28.60 5.05
C LEU A 144 18.99 -29.45 5.06
N PRO A 145 18.98 -30.63 4.42
CA PRO A 145 20.17 -31.47 4.31
C PRO A 145 21.30 -30.75 3.55
N HIS A 146 22.54 -31.17 3.80
CA HIS A 146 23.76 -30.61 3.20
C HIS A 146 24.04 -29.13 3.54
N ASN A 147 23.57 -28.69 4.71
CA ASN A 147 23.84 -27.35 5.20
C ASN A 147 25.31 -27.20 5.64
N ARG A 148 26.08 -26.38 4.92
CA ARG A 148 27.49 -26.07 5.23
C ARG A 148 27.67 -24.90 6.20
N TYR A 149 26.60 -24.15 6.44
CA TYR A 149 26.65 -22.93 7.24
C TYR A 149 25.82 -23.11 8.53
N ASP A 150 26.23 -22.43 9.57
CA ASP A 150 25.38 -22.17 10.73
C ASP A 150 24.19 -21.25 10.34
N VAL A 151 23.28 -21.02 11.27
CA VAL A 151 22.09 -20.21 11.03
C VAL A 151 22.43 -18.82 10.51
N PHE A 152 23.41 -18.17 11.14
CA PHE A 152 23.79 -16.80 10.78
C PHE A 152 24.53 -16.75 9.44
N GLY A 153 25.47 -17.64 9.21
CA GLY A 153 26.21 -17.73 7.94
C GLY A 153 25.26 -18.00 6.76
N ARG A 154 24.23 -18.84 6.98
CA ARG A 154 23.19 -19.08 5.95
C ARG A 154 22.35 -17.83 5.69
N PHE A 155 21.93 -17.14 6.74
CA PHE A 155 21.21 -15.89 6.59
C PHE A 155 22.01 -14.90 5.72
N ILE A 156 23.27 -14.67 6.05
CA ILE A 156 24.15 -13.77 5.28
C ILE A 156 24.33 -14.25 3.84
N ALA A 157 24.54 -15.55 3.61
CA ALA A 157 24.69 -16.10 2.28
C ALA A 157 23.45 -15.86 1.40
N TYR A 158 22.23 -16.01 1.96
CA TYR A 158 20.99 -15.71 1.26
C TYR A 158 20.83 -14.22 0.97
N GLN A 159 21.15 -13.31 1.93
CA GLN A 159 21.09 -11.87 1.69
C GLN A 159 22.04 -11.47 0.55
N THR A 160 23.27 -11.97 0.59
CA THR A 160 24.27 -11.70 -0.46
C THR A 160 23.81 -12.22 -1.82
N HIS A 161 23.25 -13.43 -1.86
CA HIS A 161 22.74 -14.00 -3.10
C HIS A 161 21.58 -13.16 -3.67
N MET A 162 20.59 -12.80 -2.84
CA MET A 162 19.46 -11.97 -3.29
C MET A 162 19.92 -10.59 -3.76
N TYR A 163 20.82 -9.94 -3.03
CA TYR A 163 21.38 -8.65 -3.43
C TYR A 163 22.10 -8.75 -4.77
N ASN A 164 23.00 -9.71 -4.93
CA ASN A 164 23.75 -9.92 -6.17
C ASN A 164 22.79 -10.20 -7.34
N TYR A 165 21.82 -11.10 -7.15
CA TYR A 165 20.82 -11.39 -8.18
C TYR A 165 20.10 -10.12 -8.63
N HIS A 166 19.59 -9.31 -7.70
CA HIS A 166 18.82 -8.12 -8.06
C HIS A 166 19.66 -6.96 -8.60
N SER A 167 20.94 -6.86 -8.22
CA SER A 167 21.84 -5.79 -8.68
C SER A 167 22.52 -6.09 -10.01
N THR A 168 22.70 -7.37 -10.35
CA THR A 168 23.44 -7.78 -11.57
C THR A 168 22.56 -8.38 -12.65
N LEU A 169 21.25 -8.55 -12.41
CA LEU A 169 20.35 -9.14 -13.37
C LEU A 169 20.25 -8.28 -14.64
N GLN A 170 20.78 -8.82 -15.73
CA GLN A 170 20.66 -8.29 -17.09
C GLN A 170 19.79 -9.24 -17.90
N ALA A 171 18.49 -9.14 -17.71
CA ALA A 171 17.52 -9.94 -18.45
C ALA A 171 16.54 -9.02 -19.16
N THR A 172 16.13 -9.42 -20.36
CA THR A 172 15.03 -8.83 -21.09
C THR A 172 13.86 -9.78 -21.07
N HIS A 173 12.65 -9.25 -21.09
CA HIS A 173 11.44 -10.06 -21.12
C HIS A 173 10.39 -9.43 -22.03
N PRO A 174 9.68 -10.20 -22.90
CA PRO A 174 8.72 -9.64 -23.86
C PRO A 174 7.57 -8.85 -23.21
N PHE A 175 7.27 -9.10 -21.93
CA PHE A 175 6.23 -8.41 -21.16
C PHE A 175 6.79 -7.43 -20.13
N GLU A 176 8.09 -7.09 -20.21
CA GLU A 176 8.62 -6.03 -19.35
C GLU A 176 7.97 -4.69 -19.65
N SER A 177 7.81 -3.89 -18.61
CA SER A 177 7.24 -2.55 -18.74
C SER A 177 7.87 -1.60 -17.73
N PRO A 178 8.24 -0.38 -18.15
CA PRO A 178 8.76 0.64 -17.26
C PRO A 178 7.66 1.19 -16.35
N TRP A 179 8.07 1.68 -15.18
CA TRP A 179 7.19 2.17 -14.13
C TRP A 179 6.13 3.17 -14.59
N TYR A 180 6.43 4.05 -15.54
CA TYR A 180 5.51 5.09 -16.03
C TYR A 180 4.34 4.55 -16.89
N GLN A 181 4.41 3.31 -17.34
CA GLN A 181 3.33 2.64 -18.10
C GLN A 181 2.27 2.04 -17.17
N TRP A 182 2.60 1.72 -15.93
CA TRP A 182 1.73 0.96 -15.04
C TRP A 182 0.43 1.68 -14.66
N PRO A 183 0.43 3.01 -14.34
CA PRO A 183 -0.81 3.72 -14.05
C PRO A 183 -1.81 3.74 -15.21
N PHE A 184 -1.33 3.52 -16.44
CA PHE A 184 -2.14 3.54 -17.66
C PHE A 184 -2.48 2.14 -18.17
N ASP A 185 -2.02 1.09 -17.48
CA ASP A 185 -2.29 -0.32 -17.83
C ASP A 185 -1.90 -0.67 -19.26
N ILE A 186 -0.74 -0.15 -19.74
CA ILE A 186 -0.34 -0.22 -21.15
C ILE A 186 0.15 -1.62 -21.54
N ARG A 187 0.87 -2.32 -20.65
CA ARG A 187 1.46 -3.62 -20.94
C ARG A 187 1.19 -4.60 -19.81
N ASN A 188 0.34 -5.57 -20.08
CA ASN A 188 0.05 -6.69 -19.18
C ASN A 188 1.16 -7.75 -19.19
N VAL A 189 1.17 -8.63 -18.19
CA VAL A 189 2.07 -9.78 -18.12
C VAL A 189 1.26 -11.06 -18.29
N TRP A 190 1.70 -11.90 -19.20
CA TRP A 190 1.14 -13.23 -19.41
C TRP A 190 1.89 -14.24 -18.55
N TYR A 191 1.23 -14.78 -17.56
CA TYR A 191 1.80 -15.83 -16.72
C TYR A 191 1.65 -17.22 -17.30
N TYR A 192 0.56 -17.44 -18.04
CA TYR A 192 0.28 -18.69 -18.70
C TYR A 192 -0.48 -18.44 -20.01
N GLY A 193 -0.15 -19.20 -21.04
CA GLY A 193 -0.87 -19.22 -22.29
C GLY A 193 -0.83 -20.59 -22.93
N ASN A 194 -1.99 -21.23 -23.06
CA ASN A 194 -2.18 -22.40 -23.91
C ASN A 194 -2.93 -21.93 -25.13
N TYR A 195 -2.21 -21.80 -26.25
CA TYR A 195 -2.75 -21.32 -27.51
C TYR A 195 -3.35 -22.42 -28.38
N SER A 196 -3.28 -23.69 -27.94
CA SER A 196 -4.03 -24.78 -28.54
C SER A 196 -5.46 -24.70 -28.07
N ALA A 197 -6.39 -24.51 -29.02
CA ALA A 197 -7.81 -24.52 -28.71
C ALA A 197 -8.21 -25.90 -28.19
N ASP A 198 -9.07 -25.92 -27.16
CA ASP A 198 -9.71 -27.15 -26.72
C ASP A 198 -10.76 -27.64 -27.73
N SER A 199 -11.46 -28.73 -27.42
CA SER A 199 -12.51 -29.30 -28.29
C SER A 199 -13.68 -28.34 -28.59
N GLU A 200 -13.81 -27.27 -27.78
CA GLU A 200 -14.84 -26.24 -27.91
C GLU A 200 -14.29 -24.93 -28.54
N GLY A 201 -13.02 -24.90 -28.93
CA GLY A 201 -12.36 -23.73 -29.52
C GLY A 201 -11.86 -22.70 -28.51
N HIS A 202 -11.85 -23.00 -27.21
CA HIS A 202 -11.39 -22.07 -26.19
C HIS A 202 -9.87 -22.09 -26.03
N ILE A 203 -9.29 -20.89 -25.88
CA ILE A 203 -7.89 -20.68 -25.51
C ILE A 203 -7.84 -20.32 -24.03
N ARG A 204 -6.91 -20.92 -23.29
CA ARG A 204 -6.75 -20.67 -21.86
C ARG A 204 -5.52 -19.83 -21.60
N THR A 205 -5.71 -18.71 -20.89
CA THR A 205 -4.61 -17.80 -20.54
C THR A 205 -4.75 -17.28 -19.12
N ILE A 206 -3.62 -16.91 -18.51
CA ILE A 206 -3.58 -16.17 -17.25
C ILE A 206 -2.75 -14.91 -17.50
N SER A 207 -3.38 -13.76 -17.40
CA SER A 207 -2.74 -12.47 -17.61
C SER A 207 -2.98 -11.55 -16.42
N VAL A 208 -1.96 -10.81 -15.99
CA VAL A 208 -2.09 -9.78 -14.96
C VAL A 208 -2.10 -8.40 -15.58
N LEU A 209 -3.14 -7.66 -15.25
CA LEU A 209 -3.37 -6.26 -15.59
C LEU A 209 -4.25 -5.65 -14.50
N GLY A 210 -4.38 -4.33 -14.45
CA GLY A 210 -5.43 -3.68 -13.66
C GLY A 210 -6.77 -3.69 -14.40
N ASN A 211 -7.84 -3.28 -13.74
CA ASN A 211 -9.06 -2.94 -14.48
C ASN A 211 -8.83 -1.59 -15.17
N PRO A 212 -8.82 -1.52 -16.53
CA PRO A 212 -8.42 -0.30 -17.23
C PRO A 212 -9.25 0.92 -16.87
N LEU A 213 -10.57 0.79 -16.76
CA LEU A 213 -11.45 1.91 -16.39
C LEU A 213 -11.12 2.45 -15.00
N PHE A 214 -10.87 1.55 -14.05
CA PHE A 214 -10.51 1.92 -12.70
C PHE A 214 -9.12 2.56 -12.63
N PHE A 215 -8.11 1.96 -13.26
CA PHE A 215 -6.74 2.49 -13.29
C PHE A 215 -6.71 3.89 -13.92
N TRP A 216 -7.36 4.07 -15.07
CA TRP A 216 -7.43 5.39 -15.73
C TRP A 216 -8.16 6.43 -14.89
N ALA A 217 -9.25 6.06 -14.20
CA ALA A 217 -9.93 6.97 -13.27
C ALA A 217 -9.07 7.31 -12.05
N CYS A 218 -8.21 6.39 -11.62
CA CYS A 218 -7.30 6.63 -10.50
C CYS A 218 -6.18 7.62 -10.81
N VAL A 219 -5.78 7.81 -12.08
CA VAL A 219 -4.74 8.79 -12.46
C VAL A 219 -5.14 10.22 -12.05
N PRO A 220 -6.24 10.80 -12.55
CA PRO A 220 -6.67 12.14 -12.11
C PRO A 220 -7.06 12.17 -10.63
N ALA A 221 -7.57 11.10 -10.06
CA ALA A 221 -7.89 11.01 -8.66
C ALA A 221 -6.65 11.12 -7.77
N THR A 222 -5.54 10.48 -8.15
CA THR A 222 -4.26 10.56 -7.44
C THR A 222 -3.68 11.98 -7.53
N VAL A 223 -3.74 12.64 -8.69
CA VAL A 223 -3.37 14.04 -8.85
C VAL A 223 -4.23 14.94 -7.95
N TYR A 224 -5.54 14.69 -7.91
CA TYR A 224 -6.44 15.42 -7.01
C TYR A 224 -6.09 15.21 -5.53
N ALA A 225 -5.81 13.97 -5.11
CA ALA A 225 -5.38 13.68 -3.75
C ALA A 225 -4.08 14.43 -3.39
N PHE A 226 -3.12 14.49 -4.31
CA PHE A 226 -1.90 15.27 -4.15
C PHE A 226 -2.19 16.78 -3.94
N VAL A 227 -3.03 17.37 -4.79
CA VAL A 227 -3.44 18.78 -4.65
C VAL A 227 -4.15 19.01 -3.30
N ARG A 228 -5.00 18.08 -2.86
CA ARG A 228 -5.67 18.14 -1.56
C ARG A 228 -4.69 18.06 -0.39
N ALA A 229 -3.69 17.19 -0.47
CA ALA A 229 -2.67 17.04 0.55
C ALA A 229 -1.88 18.34 0.74
N VAL A 230 -1.45 18.97 -0.37
CA VAL A 230 -0.60 20.16 -0.36
C VAL A 230 -1.40 21.43 -0.07
N LYS A 231 -2.48 21.68 -0.82
CA LYS A 231 -3.21 22.96 -0.76
C LYS A 231 -4.25 23.03 0.34
N ARG A 232 -4.85 21.90 0.72
CA ARG A 232 -5.96 21.83 1.71
C ARG A 232 -5.57 21.18 3.03
N HIS A 233 -4.30 20.80 3.18
CA HIS A 233 -3.75 20.15 4.38
C HIS A 233 -4.61 18.97 4.87
N SER A 234 -5.21 18.22 3.93
CA SER A 234 -6.03 17.05 4.25
C SER A 234 -5.14 15.91 4.74
N ARG A 235 -5.29 15.53 6.01
CA ARG A 235 -4.51 14.43 6.63
C ARG A 235 -4.70 13.11 5.89
N THR A 236 -5.94 12.78 5.52
CA THR A 236 -6.23 11.54 4.77
C THR A 236 -5.56 11.53 3.40
N ALA A 237 -5.64 12.66 2.65
CA ALA A 237 -4.98 12.79 1.37
C ALA A 237 -3.45 12.73 1.51
N LEU A 238 -2.89 13.33 2.58
CA LEU A 238 -1.46 13.28 2.85
C LEU A 238 -0.95 11.85 3.07
N VAL A 239 -1.65 11.07 3.91
CA VAL A 239 -1.30 9.66 4.15
C VAL A 239 -1.40 8.83 2.88
N CYS A 240 -2.48 9.03 2.10
CA CYS A 240 -2.67 8.37 0.81
C CYS A 240 -1.52 8.67 -0.16
N VAL A 241 -1.14 9.95 -0.30
CA VAL A 241 -0.06 10.38 -1.20
C VAL A 241 1.30 9.87 -0.75
N ILE A 242 1.60 9.94 0.56
CA ILE A 242 2.87 9.42 1.09
C ILE A 242 2.96 7.90 0.87
N GLY A 243 1.87 7.15 1.14
CA GLY A 243 1.80 5.73 0.88
C GLY A 243 2.00 5.40 -0.61
N PHE A 244 1.30 6.11 -1.49
CA PHE A 244 1.47 5.96 -2.93
C PHE A 244 2.91 6.23 -3.37
N LEU A 245 3.47 7.37 -3.00
CA LEU A 245 4.83 7.76 -3.41
C LEU A 245 5.88 6.76 -2.88
N SER A 246 5.75 6.31 -1.64
CA SER A 246 6.69 5.34 -1.07
C SER A 246 6.62 3.98 -1.75
N ALA A 247 5.44 3.53 -2.18
CA ALA A 247 5.26 2.27 -2.88
C ALA A 247 5.68 2.34 -4.38
N TYR A 248 5.60 3.53 -4.99
CA TYR A 248 5.76 3.71 -6.43
C TYR A 248 7.10 4.33 -6.85
N LEU A 249 7.56 5.41 -6.19
CA LEU A 249 8.77 6.14 -6.62
C LEU A 249 10.05 5.31 -6.62
N PRO A 250 10.29 4.33 -5.71
CA PRO A 250 11.51 3.55 -5.76
C PRO A 250 11.73 2.81 -7.08
N TRP A 251 10.66 2.49 -7.80
CA TRP A 251 10.74 1.80 -9.08
C TRP A 251 11.39 2.65 -10.19
N VAL A 252 11.42 3.98 -10.04
CA VAL A 252 12.17 4.89 -10.94
C VAL A 252 13.66 4.58 -10.94
N LEU A 253 14.18 4.09 -9.80
CA LEU A 253 15.61 3.81 -9.59
C LEU A 253 16.00 2.36 -9.91
N VAL A 254 15.05 1.50 -10.28
CA VAL A 254 15.32 0.07 -10.56
C VAL A 254 15.72 -0.08 -12.03
N PRO A 255 16.99 -0.42 -12.33
CA PRO A 255 17.51 -0.48 -13.71
C PRO A 255 17.21 -1.79 -14.44
N ARG A 256 16.84 -2.86 -13.71
CA ARG A 256 16.52 -4.17 -14.30
C ARG A 256 15.11 -4.20 -14.90
N CYS A 257 14.79 -5.24 -15.65
CA CYS A 257 13.45 -5.45 -16.17
C CYS A 257 12.42 -5.45 -15.04
N THR A 258 11.34 -4.71 -15.24
CA THR A 258 10.21 -4.55 -14.32
C THR A 258 8.90 -4.88 -15.03
N PHE A 259 7.84 -5.06 -14.24
CA PHE A 259 6.55 -5.52 -14.76
C PHE A 259 5.41 -4.80 -14.03
N ILE A 260 4.26 -4.73 -14.65
CA ILE A 260 3.07 -4.04 -14.11
C ILE A 260 2.66 -4.55 -12.71
N TYR A 261 2.87 -5.82 -12.38
CA TYR A 261 2.52 -6.36 -11.06
C TYR A 261 3.31 -5.72 -9.91
N HIS A 262 4.45 -5.06 -10.18
CA HIS A 262 5.14 -4.27 -9.16
C HIS A 262 4.30 -3.06 -8.70
N TYR A 263 3.35 -2.60 -9.53
CA TYR A 263 2.41 -1.54 -9.17
C TYR A 263 1.36 -1.99 -8.14
N PHE A 264 1.20 -3.29 -7.92
CA PHE A 264 0.20 -3.83 -7.00
C PHE A 264 0.32 -3.26 -5.58
N THR A 265 1.53 -2.97 -5.10
CA THR A 265 1.76 -2.31 -3.81
C THR A 265 1.19 -0.89 -3.71
N ALA A 266 0.99 -0.23 -4.85
CA ALA A 266 0.42 1.11 -4.94
C ALA A 266 -1.12 1.10 -5.09
N VAL A 267 -1.72 -0.03 -5.52
CA VAL A 267 -3.17 -0.14 -5.81
C VAL A 267 -4.05 0.25 -4.62
N PRO A 268 -3.80 -0.15 -3.36
CA PRO A 268 -4.61 0.30 -2.23
C PRO A 268 -4.64 1.83 -2.08
N PHE A 269 -3.55 2.51 -2.39
CA PHE A 269 -3.45 3.97 -2.27
C PHE A 269 -4.14 4.70 -3.41
N ILE A 270 -4.06 4.21 -4.65
CA ILE A 270 -4.83 4.80 -5.76
C ILE A 270 -6.33 4.61 -5.59
N LEU A 271 -6.74 3.50 -4.98
CA LEU A 271 -8.13 3.29 -4.59
C LEU A 271 -8.60 4.32 -3.55
N ILE A 272 -7.80 4.57 -2.50
CA ILE A 272 -8.11 5.60 -1.51
C ILE A 272 -8.16 6.97 -2.17
N ALA A 273 -7.24 7.28 -3.11
CA ALA A 273 -7.26 8.52 -3.87
C ALA A 273 -8.56 8.67 -4.69
N PHE A 274 -9.01 7.60 -5.33
CA PHE A 274 -10.29 7.56 -6.04
C PHE A 274 -11.47 7.87 -5.12
N LEU A 275 -11.52 7.24 -3.94
CA LEU A 275 -12.59 7.49 -2.96
C LEU A 275 -12.56 8.93 -2.41
N ILE A 276 -11.38 9.52 -2.22
CA ILE A 276 -11.22 10.93 -1.83
C ILE A 276 -11.77 11.87 -2.92
N ALA A 277 -11.44 11.59 -4.18
CA ALA A 277 -11.93 12.38 -5.32
C ALA A 277 -13.44 12.24 -5.48
N TYR A 278 -13.94 11.00 -5.41
CA TYR A 278 -15.36 10.72 -5.47
C TYR A 278 -16.14 11.43 -4.35
N GLN A 279 -15.67 11.37 -3.10
CA GLN A 279 -16.32 12.06 -1.97
C GLN A 279 -16.49 13.56 -2.24
N ARG A 280 -15.51 14.18 -2.88
CA ARG A 280 -15.58 15.59 -3.26
C ARG A 280 -16.57 15.83 -4.39
N LEU A 281 -16.61 14.95 -5.38
CA LEU A 281 -17.59 15.04 -6.47
C LEU A 281 -19.02 14.89 -5.93
N GLU A 282 -19.26 13.96 -5.00
CA GLU A 282 -20.56 13.76 -4.35
C GLU A 282 -21.05 15.01 -3.62
N GLU A 283 -20.14 15.89 -3.17
CA GLU A 283 -20.51 17.17 -2.53
C GLU A 283 -21.04 18.22 -3.52
N THR A 284 -20.91 18.04 -4.84
CA THR A 284 -21.46 18.98 -5.83
C THR A 284 -22.98 18.91 -5.86
N ALA A 285 -23.63 20.04 -6.11
CA ALA A 285 -25.08 20.16 -6.05
C ALA A 285 -25.82 19.16 -6.94
N SER A 286 -25.31 18.90 -8.13
CA SER A 286 -25.89 17.95 -9.09
C SER A 286 -25.83 16.49 -8.59
N LEU A 287 -24.72 16.08 -7.98
CA LEU A 287 -24.53 14.71 -7.49
C LEU A 287 -25.13 14.48 -6.11
N ARG A 288 -25.34 15.53 -5.31
CA ARG A 288 -26.04 15.49 -4.02
C ARG A 288 -27.55 15.32 -4.15
N ARG A 289 -28.11 15.52 -5.33
CA ARG A 289 -29.57 15.40 -5.55
C ARG A 289 -30.03 14.01 -5.12
N VAL A 290 -30.95 14.00 -4.16
CA VAL A 290 -31.60 12.78 -3.66
C VAL A 290 -32.56 12.26 -4.72
N VAL A 291 -32.42 10.97 -5.06
CA VAL A 291 -33.29 10.26 -6.01
C VAL A 291 -34.29 9.40 -5.26
N PHE A 292 -33.84 8.77 -4.16
CA PHE A 292 -34.66 7.83 -3.41
C PHE A 292 -34.26 7.82 -1.93
N THR A 293 -35.27 7.73 -1.04
CA THR A 293 -35.04 7.53 0.40
C THR A 293 -36.04 6.52 0.93
N LYS A 294 -35.54 5.49 1.65
CA LYS A 294 -36.36 4.50 2.35
C LYS A 294 -35.68 4.12 3.66
N GLY A 295 -36.32 4.48 4.77
CA GLY A 295 -35.71 4.28 6.10
C GLY A 295 -34.40 5.02 6.24
N ALA A 296 -33.35 4.30 6.65
CA ALA A 296 -31.99 4.84 6.78
C ALA A 296 -31.21 4.92 5.46
N VAL A 297 -31.76 4.41 4.34
CA VAL A 297 -31.07 4.38 3.05
C VAL A 297 -31.47 5.58 2.23
N THR A 298 -30.50 6.41 1.88
CA THR A 298 -30.66 7.55 0.96
C THR A 298 -29.74 7.35 -0.24
N LEU A 299 -30.30 7.32 -1.45
CA LEU A 299 -29.57 7.26 -2.70
C LEU A 299 -29.55 8.63 -3.37
N THR A 300 -28.36 9.15 -3.57
CA THR A 300 -28.09 10.35 -4.34
C THR A 300 -27.69 9.97 -5.77
N VAL A 301 -27.74 10.93 -6.70
CA VAL A 301 -27.21 10.73 -8.07
C VAL A 301 -25.76 10.23 -8.03
N GLY A 302 -24.92 10.83 -7.18
CA GLY A 302 -23.54 10.40 -7.00
C GLY A 302 -23.42 8.94 -6.57
N ARG A 303 -24.20 8.50 -5.57
CA ARG A 303 -24.20 7.11 -5.10
C ARG A 303 -24.64 6.12 -6.16
N ILE A 304 -25.64 6.49 -6.96
CA ILE A 304 -26.09 5.66 -8.09
C ILE A 304 -24.97 5.53 -9.13
N LEU A 305 -24.29 6.63 -9.45
CA LEU A 305 -23.14 6.58 -10.38
C LEU A 305 -21.99 5.72 -9.84
N LEU A 306 -21.67 5.81 -8.55
CA LEU A 306 -20.64 4.93 -7.97
C LEU A 306 -21.06 3.46 -8.01
N LEU A 307 -22.32 3.16 -7.69
CA LEU A 307 -22.84 1.78 -7.80
C LEU A 307 -22.79 1.28 -9.26
N ALA A 308 -23.11 2.13 -10.22
CA ALA A 308 -22.95 1.78 -11.64
C ALA A 308 -21.48 1.52 -12.02
N CYS A 309 -20.54 2.35 -11.55
CA CYS A 309 -19.11 2.10 -11.74
C CYS A 309 -18.68 0.78 -11.12
N VAL A 310 -19.12 0.48 -9.89
CA VAL A 310 -18.83 -0.80 -9.21
C VAL A 310 -19.43 -1.97 -10.01
N LEU A 311 -20.66 -1.84 -10.49
CA LEU A 311 -21.30 -2.88 -11.30
C LEU A 311 -20.54 -3.12 -12.61
N VAL A 312 -20.18 -2.07 -13.33
CA VAL A 312 -19.37 -2.18 -14.57
C VAL A 312 -18.02 -2.84 -14.27
N HIS A 313 -17.38 -2.45 -13.16
CA HIS A 313 -16.12 -3.06 -12.72
C HIS A 313 -16.25 -4.56 -12.48
N ILE A 314 -17.35 -5.00 -11.84
CA ILE A 314 -17.66 -6.43 -11.62
C ILE A 314 -17.98 -7.13 -12.94
N LEU A 315 -18.73 -6.50 -13.84
CA LEU A 315 -19.10 -7.11 -15.12
C LEU A 315 -17.90 -7.25 -16.09
N MET A 316 -16.85 -6.44 -15.90
CA MET A 316 -15.60 -6.57 -16.66
C MET A 316 -14.70 -7.67 -16.09
N PHE A 317 -14.93 -8.06 -14.82
CA PHE A 317 -14.22 -9.15 -14.16
C PHE A 317 -14.65 -10.52 -14.67
#